data_ed69fb156fea3fd208a8471dbed8a967
#
_entry.id   ed69fb156fea3fd208a8471dbed8a967
#
_cell.length_a   1.000
_cell.length_b   1.000
_cell.length_c   1.000
_cell.angle_alpha   90.00
_cell.angle_beta   90.00
_cell.angle_gamma   90.00
#
_symmetry.space_group_name_H-M   'P 1'
#
loop_
_entity.id
_entity.type
_entity.pdbx_description
1 polymer ?
#
loop_
_entity_poly.entity_id
_entity_poly.type
_entity_poly.pdbx_seq_one_letter_code
_entity_poly.pdbx_strand_id
1 'polypeptide(L)'
;GLYAIVRPSPYICAEWEFGGLPAWLLRSQMRLRSSDALFLTAVERYYAQLMPILAAHQLDRGGNILLMQVENEYGAYGTDKKYLEKLVEIMRGHGITVPFVTSDGPWNGYLRNGSISGVLATANFGSKADEQFAVLKKHLNGAGPLMCMEFWVGWFDAWGDQAHHVTDGAVSAQDLDLILQQGSVNIYMFCGGTS
;
A
#
# COMPACT_ATOMS: atom_id res chain seq x y z
N GLY A 1 18.60 11.34 9.66
CA GLY A 1 17.75 11.28 8.47
C GLY A 1 16.39 10.67 8.77
N LEU A 2 15.51 10.66 7.79
CA LEU A 2 14.20 10.00 7.90
C LEU A 2 14.30 8.54 7.46
N TYR A 3 13.48 7.69 8.05
CA TYR A 3 13.26 6.34 7.53
C TYR A 3 12.26 6.38 6.38
N ALA A 4 12.33 5.38 5.49
CA ALA A 4 11.46 5.25 4.34
C ALA A 4 10.63 3.98 4.39
N ILE A 5 9.36 4.08 4.01
CA ILE A 5 8.49 2.97 3.65
C ILE A 5 8.30 3.08 2.14
N VAL A 6 8.65 2.03 1.41
CA VAL A 6 8.62 2.05 -0.05
C VAL A 6 7.41 1.28 -0.57
N ARG A 7 6.72 1.86 -1.54
CA ARG A 7 5.57 1.27 -2.25
C ARG A 7 5.97 1.06 -3.72
N PRO A 8 6.63 -0.08 -4.03
CA PRO A 8 7.36 -0.22 -5.29
C PRO A 8 6.50 -0.57 -6.50
N SER A 9 5.24 -0.87 -6.35
CA SER A 9 4.38 -1.35 -7.45
C SER A 9 3.98 -2.84 -7.29
N PRO A 10 3.44 -3.53 -8.32
CA PRO A 10 3.25 -3.08 -9.71
C PRO A 10 2.13 -2.06 -9.90
N TYR A 11 1.05 -2.13 -9.12
CA TYR A 11 -0.02 -1.14 -9.08
C TYR A 11 0.14 -0.27 -7.85
N ILE A 12 0.23 1.05 -8.00
CA ILE A 12 0.46 2.00 -6.91
C ILE A 12 -0.73 2.92 -6.65
N CYS A 13 -1.73 2.95 -7.53
CA CYS A 13 -2.85 3.90 -7.53
C CYS A 13 -2.37 5.36 -7.70
N ALA A 14 -2.18 6.08 -6.61
CA ALA A 14 -1.54 7.40 -6.54
C ALA A 14 -2.22 8.49 -7.39
N GLU A 15 -3.52 8.38 -7.66
CA GLU A 15 -4.27 9.25 -8.56
C GLU A 15 -3.58 9.40 -9.94
N TRP A 16 -2.88 8.35 -10.37
CA TRP A 16 -2.16 8.29 -11.63
C TRP A 16 -2.87 7.37 -12.62
N GLU A 17 -2.75 7.69 -13.91
CA GLU A 17 -3.36 6.88 -14.98
C GLU A 17 -3.03 5.42 -14.84
N PHE A 18 -4.07 4.58 -14.88
CA PHE A 18 -3.98 3.13 -14.78
C PHE A 18 -3.23 2.63 -13.52
N GLY A 19 -3.20 3.45 -12.46
CA GLY A 19 -2.51 3.15 -11.21
C GLY A 19 -1.01 2.93 -11.37
N GLY A 20 -0.39 3.54 -12.39
CA GLY A 20 1.03 3.42 -12.71
C GLY A 20 1.38 2.21 -13.57
N LEU A 21 0.42 1.34 -13.92
CA LEU A 21 0.68 0.26 -14.87
C LEU A 21 0.87 0.82 -16.29
N PRO A 22 1.90 0.41 -17.02
CA PRO A 22 2.09 0.88 -18.40
C PRO A 22 0.98 0.43 -19.34
N ALA A 23 0.37 1.36 -20.08
CA ALA A 23 -0.74 1.07 -20.99
C ALA A 23 -0.40 0.04 -22.10
N TRP A 24 0.88 -0.12 -22.44
CA TRP A 24 1.31 -1.12 -23.43
C TRP A 24 1.05 -2.57 -23.00
N LEU A 25 0.85 -2.84 -21.69
CA LEU A 25 0.44 -4.16 -21.19
C LEU A 25 -0.90 -4.60 -21.77
N LEU A 26 -1.79 -3.66 -22.12
CA LEU A 26 -3.08 -3.94 -22.75
C LEU A 26 -2.97 -4.50 -24.16
N ARG A 27 -1.81 -4.44 -24.80
CA ARG A 27 -1.59 -5.02 -26.15
C ARG A 27 -1.53 -6.55 -26.13
N SER A 28 -1.34 -7.15 -24.98
CA SER A 28 -1.33 -8.59 -24.77
C SER A 28 -2.60 -9.04 -24.03
N GLN A 29 -2.96 -10.31 -24.17
CA GLN A 29 -4.14 -10.88 -23.50
C GLN A 29 -3.86 -11.33 -22.07
N MET A 30 -2.94 -10.64 -21.38
CA MET A 30 -2.63 -10.95 -19.97
C MET A 30 -3.71 -10.43 -19.04
N ARG A 31 -3.97 -11.18 -17.97
CA ARG A 31 -4.80 -10.70 -16.88
C ARG A 31 -3.96 -9.91 -15.89
N LEU A 32 -4.16 -8.60 -15.83
CA LEU A 32 -3.43 -7.71 -14.96
C LEU A 32 -3.74 -7.97 -13.47
N ARG A 33 -2.81 -7.59 -12.59
CA ARG A 33 -2.93 -7.74 -11.14
C ARG A 33 -3.40 -9.15 -10.75
N SER A 34 -2.74 -10.16 -11.28
CA SER A 34 -3.07 -11.57 -11.05
C SER A 34 -1.86 -12.47 -11.19
N SER A 35 -2.02 -13.74 -10.85
CA SER A 35 -1.00 -14.79 -11.07
C SER A 35 -0.86 -15.23 -12.54
N ASP A 36 -1.35 -14.45 -13.50
CA ASP A 36 -1.13 -14.67 -14.93
C ASP A 36 0.38 -14.64 -15.24
N ALA A 37 0.87 -15.65 -15.92
CA ALA A 37 2.30 -15.83 -16.20
C ALA A 37 2.90 -14.69 -17.03
N LEU A 38 2.15 -14.13 -17.98
CA LEU A 38 2.62 -13.01 -18.81
C LEU A 38 2.72 -11.74 -17.99
N PHE A 39 1.75 -11.49 -17.10
CA PHE A 39 1.79 -10.35 -16.21
C PHE A 39 2.95 -10.47 -15.21
N LEU A 40 3.11 -11.62 -14.57
CA LEU A 40 4.23 -11.86 -13.64
C LEU A 40 5.59 -11.74 -14.33
N THR A 41 5.70 -12.18 -15.59
CA THR A 41 6.94 -11.97 -16.37
C THR A 41 7.24 -10.48 -16.59
N ALA A 42 6.22 -9.66 -16.84
CA ALA A 42 6.40 -8.21 -16.97
C ALA A 42 6.82 -7.57 -15.65
N VAL A 43 6.21 -8.00 -14.54
CA VAL A 43 6.58 -7.55 -13.19
C VAL A 43 8.02 -7.94 -12.84
N GLU A 44 8.41 -9.19 -13.10
CA GLU A 44 9.78 -9.69 -12.87
C GLU A 44 10.82 -8.82 -13.61
N ARG A 45 10.57 -8.51 -14.87
CA ARG A 45 11.47 -7.64 -15.66
C ARG A 45 11.63 -6.25 -15.07
N TYR A 46 10.55 -5.69 -14.54
CA TYR A 46 10.56 -4.39 -13.87
C TYR A 46 11.29 -4.48 -12.53
N TYR A 47 10.97 -5.47 -11.73
CA TYR A 47 11.57 -5.68 -10.42
C TYR A 47 13.06 -6.02 -10.51
N ALA A 48 13.50 -6.71 -11.56
CA ALA A 48 14.92 -6.97 -11.82
C ALA A 48 15.75 -5.67 -11.96
N GLN A 49 15.14 -4.56 -12.34
CA GLN A 49 15.82 -3.25 -12.39
C GLN A 49 15.63 -2.45 -11.09
N LEU A 50 14.44 -2.44 -10.52
CA LEU A 50 14.12 -1.61 -9.37
C LEU A 50 14.63 -2.20 -8.05
N MET A 51 14.42 -3.50 -7.83
CA MET A 51 14.71 -4.11 -6.53
C MET A 51 16.18 -4.06 -6.11
N PRO A 52 17.18 -4.26 -6.99
CA PRO A 52 18.58 -4.10 -6.61
C PRO A 52 18.93 -2.69 -6.09
N ILE A 53 18.29 -1.66 -6.64
CA ILE A 53 18.46 -0.27 -6.17
C ILE A 53 17.91 -0.14 -4.75
N LEU A 54 16.66 -0.61 -4.52
CA LEU A 54 16.03 -0.54 -3.21
C LEU A 54 16.76 -1.42 -2.17
N ALA A 55 17.21 -2.60 -2.59
CA ALA A 55 17.94 -3.53 -1.73
C ALA A 55 19.22 -2.94 -1.15
N ALA A 56 19.90 -2.08 -1.90
CA ALA A 56 21.12 -1.41 -1.43
C ALA A 56 20.85 -0.37 -0.32
N HIS A 57 19.60 0.10 -0.20
CA HIS A 57 19.22 1.15 0.74
C HIS A 57 18.40 0.66 1.94
N GLN A 58 18.35 -0.65 2.17
CA GLN A 58 17.63 -1.23 3.30
C GLN A 58 18.33 -0.95 4.64
N LEU A 59 17.56 -0.91 5.72
CA LEU A 59 18.04 -0.60 7.06
C LEU A 59 19.15 -1.55 7.53
N ASP A 60 18.99 -2.84 7.28
CA ASP A 60 19.97 -3.87 7.61
C ASP A 60 21.27 -3.81 6.77
N ARG A 61 21.31 -2.95 5.76
CA ARG A 61 22.48 -2.64 4.93
C ARG A 61 23.03 -1.21 5.13
N GLY A 62 22.61 -0.55 6.22
CA GLY A 62 23.02 0.81 6.54
C GLY A 62 22.26 1.91 5.81
N GLY A 63 21.21 1.57 5.05
CA GLY A 63 20.29 2.51 4.43
C GLY A 63 19.15 2.94 5.37
N ASN A 64 18.08 3.44 4.80
CA ASN A 64 16.93 3.98 5.54
C ASN A 64 15.58 3.34 5.20
N ILE A 65 15.53 2.38 4.28
CA ILE A 65 14.29 1.66 3.97
C ILE A 65 13.95 0.69 5.10
N LEU A 66 12.84 0.94 5.77
CA LEU A 66 12.35 0.20 6.93
C LEU A 66 11.36 -0.90 6.57
N LEU A 67 10.42 -0.60 5.66
CA LEU A 67 9.34 -1.48 5.25
C LEU A 67 9.15 -1.42 3.73
N MET A 68 8.61 -2.50 3.17
CA MET A 68 8.26 -2.62 1.75
C MET A 68 6.80 -3.02 1.62
N GLN A 69 6.00 -2.22 0.90
CA GLN A 69 4.59 -2.56 0.64
C GLN A 69 4.48 -3.52 -0.54
N VAL A 70 3.57 -4.48 -0.41
CA VAL A 70 3.19 -5.42 -1.47
C VAL A 70 1.89 -4.93 -2.09
N GLU A 71 1.94 -4.57 -3.37
CA GLU A 71 0.78 -4.09 -4.14
C GLU A 71 0.12 -2.84 -3.50
N ASN A 72 -1.10 -2.50 -3.89
CA ASN A 72 -1.87 -1.43 -3.28
C ASN A 72 -3.36 -1.74 -3.30
N GLU A 73 -3.97 -1.76 -2.12
CA GLU A 73 -5.42 -1.99 -1.94
C GLU A 73 -5.95 -3.18 -2.76
N TYR A 74 -5.14 -4.22 -2.84
CA TYR A 74 -5.46 -5.38 -3.68
C TYR A 74 -6.76 -6.05 -3.28
N GLY A 75 -7.12 -5.99 -2.01
CA GLY A 75 -8.34 -6.57 -1.49
C GLY A 75 -9.63 -5.98 -2.05
N ALA A 76 -9.59 -4.74 -2.53
CA ALA A 76 -10.70 -4.10 -3.25
C ALA A 76 -10.78 -4.53 -4.72
N TYR A 77 -9.66 -5.02 -5.29
CA TYR A 77 -9.55 -5.44 -6.69
C TYR A 77 -9.75 -6.94 -6.87
N GLY A 78 -9.17 -7.77 -6.01
CA GLY A 78 -9.15 -9.21 -6.21
C GLY A 78 -8.89 -10.04 -4.95
N THR A 79 -8.76 -11.35 -5.17
CA THR A 79 -8.57 -12.35 -4.10
C THR A 79 -7.46 -13.36 -4.43
N ASP A 80 -6.65 -13.09 -5.46
CA ASP A 80 -5.57 -13.99 -5.90
C ASP A 80 -4.36 -13.92 -4.97
N LYS A 81 -4.39 -14.72 -3.91
CA LYS A 81 -3.29 -14.78 -2.93
C LYS A 81 -1.97 -15.22 -3.55
N LYS A 82 -2.02 -16.12 -4.54
CA LYS A 82 -0.82 -16.59 -5.24
C LYS A 82 -0.09 -15.46 -5.95
N TYR A 83 -0.84 -14.50 -6.46
CA TYR A 83 -0.26 -13.29 -7.05
C TYR A 83 0.53 -12.49 -6.01
N LEU A 84 -0.06 -12.18 -4.85
CA LEU A 84 0.59 -11.42 -3.80
C LEU A 84 1.82 -12.16 -3.23
N GLU A 85 1.69 -13.47 -3.01
CA GLU A 85 2.79 -14.33 -2.56
C GLU A 85 3.93 -14.33 -3.58
N LYS A 86 3.61 -14.36 -4.88
CA LYS A 86 4.63 -14.32 -5.95
C LYS A 86 5.33 -12.97 -6.00
N LEU A 87 4.65 -11.85 -5.75
CA LEU A 87 5.30 -10.55 -5.63
C LEU A 87 6.34 -10.54 -4.51
N VAL A 88 5.99 -11.08 -3.34
CA VAL A 88 6.94 -11.21 -2.21
C VAL A 88 8.12 -12.10 -2.59
N GLU A 89 7.87 -13.24 -3.21
CA GLU A 89 8.93 -14.16 -3.68
C GLU A 89 9.91 -13.46 -4.62
N ILE A 90 9.40 -12.73 -5.61
CA ILE A 90 10.22 -12.00 -6.57
C ILE A 90 11.06 -10.92 -5.85
N MET A 91 10.44 -10.11 -5.00
CA MET A 91 11.16 -9.06 -4.25
C MET A 91 12.24 -9.68 -3.35
N ARG A 92 11.94 -10.81 -2.66
CA ARG A 92 12.94 -11.55 -1.87
C ARG A 92 14.08 -12.07 -2.74
N GLY A 93 13.77 -12.62 -3.91
CA GLY A 93 14.76 -13.12 -4.87
C GLY A 93 15.72 -12.04 -5.36
N HIS A 94 15.27 -10.78 -5.40
CA HIS A 94 16.09 -9.62 -5.74
C HIS A 94 16.73 -8.92 -4.52
N GLY A 95 16.72 -9.57 -3.35
CA GLY A 95 17.49 -9.14 -2.19
C GLY A 95 16.77 -8.21 -1.22
N ILE A 96 15.43 -8.11 -1.28
CA ILE A 96 14.66 -7.39 -0.26
C ILE A 96 14.57 -8.24 1.01
N THR A 97 15.08 -7.72 2.11
CA THR A 97 15.18 -8.39 3.43
C THR A 97 14.30 -7.76 4.49
N VAL A 98 13.98 -6.47 4.37
CA VAL A 98 13.09 -5.76 5.31
C VAL A 98 11.69 -6.37 5.35
N PRO A 99 10.92 -6.16 6.43
CA PRO A 99 9.55 -6.65 6.54
C PRO A 99 8.64 -6.11 5.44
N PHE A 100 7.69 -6.95 5.02
CA PHE A 100 6.65 -6.55 4.08
C PHE A 100 5.36 -6.18 4.81
N VAL A 101 4.59 -5.31 4.17
CA VAL A 101 3.25 -4.91 4.59
C VAL A 101 2.28 -4.96 3.42
N THR A 102 0.99 -5.22 3.69
CA THR A 102 -0.12 -4.96 2.77
C THR A 102 -0.94 -3.79 3.30
N SER A 103 -1.67 -3.11 2.43
CA SER A 103 -2.40 -1.89 2.76
C SER A 103 -3.76 -1.93 2.08
N ASP A 104 -4.85 -2.05 2.86
CA ASP A 104 -6.21 -2.23 2.38
C ASP A 104 -7.23 -1.47 3.24
N GLY A 105 -8.39 -1.13 2.67
CA GLY A 105 -9.50 -0.57 3.43
C GLY A 105 -10.05 -1.58 4.45
N PRO A 106 -10.36 -1.17 5.71
CA PRO A 106 -10.86 -2.07 6.75
C PRO A 106 -12.38 -2.34 6.65
N TRP A 107 -12.93 -2.39 5.45
CA TRP A 107 -14.34 -2.66 5.16
C TRP A 107 -14.49 -3.67 4.03
N ASN A 108 -15.72 -4.11 3.77
CA ASN A 108 -16.11 -5.03 2.68
C ASN A 108 -15.26 -6.32 2.57
N GLY A 109 -14.53 -6.69 3.60
CA GLY A 109 -13.63 -7.85 3.58
C GLY A 109 -12.31 -7.62 2.85
N TYR A 110 -11.95 -6.38 2.51
CA TYR A 110 -10.74 -6.06 1.75
C TYR A 110 -9.47 -6.48 2.48
N LEU A 111 -9.34 -6.25 3.80
CA LEU A 111 -8.22 -6.77 4.58
C LEU A 111 -8.02 -8.27 4.38
N ARG A 112 -9.11 -9.06 4.46
CA ARG A 112 -9.04 -10.52 4.25
C ARG A 112 -8.61 -10.84 2.82
N ASN A 113 -9.10 -10.10 1.83
CA ASN A 113 -8.79 -10.34 0.42
C ASN A 113 -7.36 -9.91 0.06
N GLY A 114 -6.86 -8.81 0.61
CA GLY A 114 -5.54 -8.22 0.29
C GLY A 114 -4.38 -8.76 1.13
N SER A 115 -4.61 -9.32 2.31
CA SER A 115 -3.53 -9.82 3.18
C SER A 115 -3.06 -11.23 2.82
N ILE A 116 -1.81 -11.54 3.13
CA ILE A 116 -1.20 -12.89 2.99
C ILE A 116 -0.42 -13.26 4.24
N SER A 117 -0.17 -14.55 4.42
CA SER A 117 0.59 -15.05 5.56
C SER A 117 2.02 -14.50 5.60
N GLY A 118 2.51 -14.17 6.79
CA GLY A 118 3.88 -13.68 6.98
C GLY A 118 4.12 -12.22 6.53
N VAL A 119 3.06 -11.51 6.15
CA VAL A 119 3.08 -10.08 5.78
C VAL A 119 2.14 -9.33 6.72
N LEU A 120 2.59 -8.23 7.31
CA LEU A 120 1.77 -7.42 8.20
C LEU A 120 0.66 -6.71 7.41
N ALA A 121 -0.59 -6.96 7.76
CA ALA A 121 -1.71 -6.20 7.21
C ALA A 121 -1.80 -4.83 7.90
N THR A 122 -1.94 -3.78 7.13
CA THR A 122 -2.21 -2.41 7.58
C THR A 122 -3.52 -1.89 6.99
N ALA A 123 -4.05 -0.80 7.52
CA ALA A 123 -5.33 -0.26 7.09
C ALA A 123 -5.20 1.14 6.48
N ASN A 124 -6.09 1.47 5.54
CA ASN A 124 -6.22 2.80 4.93
C ASN A 124 -7.57 3.38 5.31
N PHE A 125 -7.60 4.56 5.89
CA PHE A 125 -8.84 5.27 6.24
C PHE A 125 -8.57 6.75 6.53
N GLY A 126 -9.64 7.59 6.45
CA GLY A 126 -9.55 9.03 6.68
C GLY A 126 -10.36 9.52 7.89
N SER A 127 -11.07 8.63 8.58
CA SER A 127 -11.92 8.98 9.73
C SER A 127 -12.29 7.76 10.53
N LYS A 128 -12.93 7.97 11.71
CA LYS A 128 -13.44 6.90 12.59
C LYS A 128 -12.33 5.93 13.04
N ALA A 129 -11.19 6.47 13.47
CA ALA A 129 -9.98 5.72 13.77
C ALA A 129 -10.22 4.52 14.70
N ASP A 130 -11.03 4.68 15.75
CA ASP A 130 -11.34 3.61 16.71
C ASP A 130 -12.08 2.44 16.05
N GLU A 131 -13.10 2.74 15.22
CA GLU A 131 -13.87 1.71 14.51
C GLU A 131 -12.98 0.95 13.52
N GLN A 132 -12.16 1.68 12.77
CA GLN A 132 -11.29 1.11 11.74
C GLN A 132 -10.17 0.26 12.35
N PHE A 133 -9.56 0.72 13.42
CA PHE A 133 -8.56 -0.08 14.13
C PHE A 133 -9.15 -1.28 14.87
N ALA A 134 -10.39 -1.21 15.33
CA ALA A 134 -11.08 -2.38 15.87
C ALA A 134 -11.23 -3.49 14.81
N VAL A 135 -11.54 -3.13 13.56
CA VAL A 135 -11.61 -4.08 12.44
C VAL A 135 -10.23 -4.66 12.13
N LEU A 136 -9.19 -3.81 12.03
CA LEU A 136 -7.82 -4.27 11.78
C LEU A 136 -7.32 -5.19 12.91
N LYS A 137 -7.55 -4.83 14.18
CA LYS A 137 -7.18 -5.63 15.35
C LYS A 137 -7.84 -7.00 15.34
N LYS A 138 -9.14 -7.05 14.98
CA LYS A 138 -9.86 -8.31 14.82
C LYS A 138 -9.27 -9.16 13.69
N HIS A 139 -8.92 -8.53 12.56
CA HIS A 139 -8.28 -9.21 11.42
C HIS A 139 -6.93 -9.81 11.81
N LEU A 140 -6.13 -9.09 12.59
CA LEU A 140 -4.83 -9.54 13.11
C LEU A 140 -4.95 -10.52 14.31
N ASN A 141 -6.15 -10.91 14.72
CA ASN A 141 -6.39 -11.74 15.92
C ASN A 141 -5.73 -11.17 17.20
N GLY A 142 -5.65 -9.84 17.29
CA GLY A 142 -4.99 -9.14 18.39
C GLY A 142 -3.46 -9.19 18.37
N ALA A 143 -2.84 -9.77 17.33
CA ALA A 143 -1.39 -9.87 17.17
C ALA A 143 -0.85 -8.72 16.31
N GLY A 144 0.38 -8.28 16.62
CA GLY A 144 1.11 -7.30 15.82
C GLY A 144 0.71 -5.84 16.06
N PRO A 145 1.50 -4.91 15.51
CA PRO A 145 1.23 -3.48 15.61
C PRO A 145 0.04 -3.08 14.73
N LEU A 146 -0.73 -2.10 15.19
CA LEU A 146 -1.72 -1.43 14.37
C LEU A 146 -1.03 -0.31 13.57
N MET A 147 -1.40 -0.16 12.31
CA MET A 147 -0.88 0.91 11.45
C MET A 147 -1.94 1.39 10.46
N CYS A 148 -2.17 2.69 10.44
CA CYS A 148 -2.85 3.37 9.36
C CYS A 148 -1.80 3.73 8.29
N MET A 149 -1.78 2.99 7.19
CA MET A 149 -0.79 3.17 6.12
C MET A 149 -1.11 4.38 5.25
N GLU A 150 -2.37 4.70 5.10
CA GLU A 150 -2.84 5.93 4.47
C GLU A 150 -3.91 6.57 5.36
N PHE A 151 -3.52 7.62 6.08
CA PHE A 151 -4.47 8.49 6.77
C PHE A 151 -4.86 9.64 5.84
N TRP A 152 -6.07 9.58 5.34
CA TRP A 152 -6.57 10.56 4.37
C TRP A 152 -7.06 11.82 5.09
N VAL A 153 -6.23 12.85 5.12
CA VAL A 153 -6.54 14.15 5.75
C VAL A 153 -7.37 15.08 4.88
N GLY A 154 -7.71 14.66 3.68
CA GLY A 154 -8.51 15.38 2.69
C GLY A 154 -8.85 14.50 1.52
N TRP A 155 -9.19 15.10 0.39
CA TRP A 155 -9.51 14.40 -0.86
C TRP A 155 -9.03 15.22 -2.04
N PHE A 156 -8.83 14.58 -3.18
CA PHE A 156 -8.52 15.27 -4.43
C PHE A 156 -9.79 15.91 -5.03
N ASP A 157 -9.60 16.91 -5.87
CA ASP A 157 -10.67 17.49 -6.68
C ASP A 157 -10.65 16.85 -8.07
N ALA A 158 -11.80 16.43 -8.57
CA ALA A 158 -11.96 15.98 -9.95
C ALA A 158 -12.19 17.16 -10.89
N TRP A 159 -11.86 16.98 -12.17
CA TRP A 159 -12.21 17.96 -13.19
C TRP A 159 -13.73 18.20 -13.23
N GLY A 160 -14.14 19.45 -13.05
CA GLY A 160 -15.55 19.84 -13.06
C GLY A 160 -16.20 19.92 -11.69
N ASP A 161 -15.50 19.62 -10.60
CA ASP A 161 -15.99 19.85 -9.25
C ASP A 161 -16.27 21.34 -9.05
N GLN A 162 -17.41 21.63 -8.40
CA GLN A 162 -17.86 23.01 -8.20
C GLN A 162 -17.19 23.69 -7.00
N ALA A 163 -16.59 22.93 -6.12
CA ALA A 163 -15.89 23.38 -4.93
C ALA A 163 -14.77 22.42 -4.55
N HIS A 164 -13.75 22.95 -3.89
CA HIS A 164 -12.66 22.12 -3.35
C HIS A 164 -13.15 21.24 -2.21
N HIS A 165 -12.67 20.00 -2.16
CA HIS A 165 -12.84 19.12 -1.02
C HIS A 165 -11.98 19.62 0.14
N VAL A 166 -12.63 20.00 1.24
CA VAL A 166 -11.96 20.53 2.43
C VAL A 166 -12.39 19.73 3.64
N THR A 167 -11.43 19.25 4.40
CA THR A 167 -11.66 18.63 5.72
C THR A 167 -11.26 19.62 6.81
N ASP A 168 -12.10 19.76 7.85
CA ASP A 168 -11.76 20.59 9.00
C ASP A 168 -10.52 20.04 9.70
N GLY A 169 -9.52 20.89 9.90
CA GLY A 169 -8.26 20.51 10.51
C GLY A 169 -8.41 20.00 11.96
N ALA A 170 -9.39 20.50 12.71
CA ALA A 170 -9.65 20.03 14.07
C ALA A 170 -10.22 18.60 14.07
N VAL A 171 -11.05 18.25 13.10
CA VAL A 171 -11.56 16.88 12.92
C VAL A 171 -10.43 15.94 12.55
N SER A 172 -9.59 16.32 11.59
CA SER A 172 -8.41 15.52 11.20
C SER A 172 -7.43 15.33 12.36
N ALA A 173 -7.20 16.39 13.16
CA ALA A 173 -6.31 16.30 14.32
C ALA A 173 -6.86 15.37 15.41
N GLN A 174 -8.18 15.34 15.61
CA GLN A 174 -8.83 14.43 16.56
C GLN A 174 -8.68 12.97 16.14
N ASP A 175 -8.95 12.64 14.87
CA ASP A 175 -8.73 11.28 14.36
C ASP A 175 -7.24 10.89 14.39
N LEU A 176 -6.33 11.82 14.09
CA LEU A 176 -4.89 11.57 14.20
C LEU A 176 -4.48 11.24 15.64
N ASP A 177 -5.01 11.97 16.63
CA ASP A 177 -4.74 11.70 18.04
C ASP A 177 -5.20 10.29 18.45
N LEU A 178 -6.40 9.89 18.03
CA LEU A 178 -6.92 8.52 18.26
C LEU A 178 -6.06 7.44 17.60
N ILE A 179 -5.53 7.70 16.40
CA ILE A 179 -4.59 6.77 15.74
C ILE A 179 -3.32 6.63 16.56
N LEU A 180 -2.72 7.76 16.97
CA LEU A 180 -1.44 7.77 17.69
C LEU A 180 -1.51 7.14 19.08
N GLN A 181 -2.69 7.12 19.70
CA GLN A 181 -2.92 6.40 20.95
C GLN A 181 -2.90 4.87 20.81
N GLN A 182 -3.12 4.34 19.61
CA GLN A 182 -3.30 2.92 19.36
C GLN A 182 -2.24 2.30 18.44
N GLY A 183 -1.62 3.10 17.56
CA GLY A 183 -0.75 2.58 16.52
C GLY A 183 0.10 3.62 15.83
N SER A 184 0.54 3.27 14.64
CA SER A 184 1.36 4.11 13.77
C SER A 184 0.53 4.70 12.63
N VAL A 185 1.04 5.78 12.02
CA VAL A 185 0.37 6.50 10.95
C VAL A 185 1.32 6.92 9.84
N ASN A 186 0.87 6.83 8.59
CA ASN A 186 1.38 7.60 7.46
C ASN A 186 0.28 8.54 6.98
N ILE A 187 0.56 9.82 6.90
CA ILE A 187 -0.37 10.81 6.34
C ILE A 187 -0.34 10.71 4.81
N TYR A 188 -1.50 10.50 4.20
CA TYR A 188 -1.66 10.44 2.75
C TYR A 188 -2.65 11.54 2.28
N MET A 189 -2.17 12.55 1.55
CA MET A 189 -0.77 12.77 1.21
C MET A 189 -0.23 13.91 2.06
N PHE A 190 0.93 13.71 2.69
CA PHE A 190 1.62 14.81 3.39
C PHE A 190 2.20 15.82 2.41
N CYS A 191 2.77 15.32 1.32
CA CYS A 191 3.09 16.15 0.16
C CYS A 191 2.81 15.34 -1.11
N GLY A 192 2.30 16.01 -2.14
CA GLY A 192 2.02 15.44 -3.44
C GLY A 192 2.78 16.13 -4.53
N GLY A 193 2.63 15.60 -5.74
CA GLY A 193 3.12 16.22 -6.97
C GLY A 193 1.98 16.48 -7.93
N THR A 194 2.29 16.66 -9.19
CA THR A 194 1.32 16.68 -10.28
C THR A 194 0.91 15.27 -10.64
N SER A 195 -0.38 15.02 -10.71
CA SER A 195 -0.97 13.74 -11.10
C SER A 195 -1.78 13.92 -12.36
#